data_38120924d4930982ac8dd1eea0bb972f
#
_entry.id   38120924d4930982ac8dd1eea0bb972f
#
_cell.length_a   1.000
_cell.length_b   1.000
_cell.length_c   1.000
_cell.angle_alpha   90.00
_cell.angle_beta   90.00
_cell.angle_gamma   90.00
#
_symmetry.space_group_name_H-M   'P 1'
#
loop_
_entity.id
_entity.type
_entity.pdbx_description
1 polymer ?
#
loop_
_entity_poly.entity_id
_entity_poly.type
_entity_poly.pdbx_seq_one_letter_code
_entity_poly.pdbx_strand_id
1 'polypeptide(L)'
;MGYLESIKTAIIVFPIIAFLFTIPFILHQYHKYGSINKFRVLIIYSFILYLITMYFLVILPLPSREEVANMTGRTIQLIPFSFIGDIARETNFNVLDPSTYISTLSHPSAYTMLFNVVMTIPFGMYLRYYYKCSLKKTFILTLLLSLFFEFTQVT
;
A
#
# COMPACT_ATOMS: atom_id res chain seq x y z
N MET A 1 16.21 -6.24 3.56
CA MET A 1 15.75 -6.55 2.17
C MET A 1 15.43 -5.25 1.44
N GLY A 2 15.96 -5.06 0.24
CA GLY A 2 15.68 -3.83 -0.53
C GLY A 2 14.34 -3.90 -1.26
N TYR A 3 13.75 -2.74 -1.58
CA TYR A 3 12.48 -2.64 -2.35
C TYR A 3 12.49 -3.47 -3.65
N LEU A 4 13.64 -3.62 -4.29
CA LEU A 4 13.80 -4.45 -5.50
C LEU A 4 13.55 -5.94 -5.23
N GLU A 5 13.92 -6.46 -4.07
CA GLU A 5 13.65 -7.86 -3.72
C GLU A 5 12.16 -8.09 -3.44
N SER A 6 11.49 -7.13 -2.82
CA SER A 6 10.02 -7.16 -2.62
C SER A 6 9.29 -7.22 -3.96
N ILE A 7 9.70 -6.39 -4.94
CA ILE A 7 9.13 -6.41 -6.28
C ILE A 7 9.41 -7.73 -7.00
N LYS A 8 10.63 -8.26 -6.93
CA LYS A 8 10.96 -9.57 -7.51
C LYS A 8 10.10 -10.68 -6.91
N THR A 9 9.93 -10.70 -5.59
CA THR A 9 9.07 -11.67 -4.91
C THR A 9 7.62 -11.55 -5.37
N ALA A 10 7.09 -10.34 -5.51
CA ALA A 10 5.74 -10.10 -6.04
C ALA A 10 5.59 -10.68 -7.46
N ILE A 11 6.57 -10.47 -8.34
CA ILE A 11 6.56 -10.99 -9.72
C ILE A 11 6.59 -12.52 -9.74
N ILE A 12 7.32 -13.17 -8.82
CA ILE A 12 7.39 -14.64 -8.73
C ILE A 12 6.09 -15.23 -8.16
N VAL A 13 5.50 -14.59 -7.17
CA VAL A 13 4.27 -15.06 -6.49
C VAL A 13 3.03 -14.81 -7.35
N PHE A 14 3.03 -13.72 -8.13
CA PHE A 14 1.88 -13.34 -8.96
C PHE A 14 1.37 -14.44 -9.90
N PRO A 15 2.20 -15.15 -10.70
CA PRO A 15 1.73 -16.22 -11.57
C PRO A 15 1.02 -17.35 -10.82
N ILE A 16 1.48 -17.69 -9.61
CA ILE A 16 0.89 -18.74 -8.78
C ILE A 16 -0.51 -18.31 -8.34
N ILE A 17 -0.63 -17.10 -7.78
CA ILE A 17 -1.93 -16.56 -7.34
C ILE A 17 -2.86 -16.35 -8.56
N ALA A 18 -2.35 -15.83 -9.67
CA ALA A 18 -3.09 -15.63 -10.89
C ALA A 18 -3.64 -16.96 -11.42
N PHE A 19 -2.84 -18.04 -11.43
CA PHE A 19 -3.25 -19.36 -11.84
C PHE A 19 -4.39 -19.89 -10.97
N LEU A 20 -4.25 -19.83 -9.65
CA LEU A 20 -5.30 -20.26 -8.72
C LEU A 20 -6.60 -19.45 -8.87
N PHE A 21 -6.48 -18.17 -9.17
CA PHE A 21 -7.61 -17.27 -9.35
C PHE A 21 -8.29 -17.42 -10.72
N THR A 22 -7.58 -17.95 -11.74
CA THR A 22 -8.05 -18.00 -13.12
C THR A 22 -9.37 -18.81 -13.25
N ILE A 23 -9.45 -19.99 -12.66
CA ILE A 23 -10.65 -20.86 -12.78
C ILE A 23 -11.88 -20.17 -12.18
N PRO A 24 -11.90 -19.77 -10.89
CA PRO A 24 -13.06 -19.10 -10.31
C PRO A 24 -13.40 -17.78 -11.01
N PHE A 25 -12.40 -17.06 -11.51
CA PHE A 25 -12.62 -15.82 -12.24
C PHE A 25 -13.30 -16.04 -13.59
N ILE A 26 -12.84 -17.02 -14.39
CA ILE A 26 -13.44 -17.37 -15.69
C ILE A 26 -14.88 -17.82 -15.49
N LEU A 27 -15.13 -18.71 -14.53
CA LEU A 27 -16.48 -19.18 -14.21
C LEU A 27 -17.41 -18.03 -13.82
N HIS A 28 -16.96 -17.13 -12.96
CA HIS A 28 -17.71 -15.94 -12.56
C HIS A 28 -18.02 -15.01 -13.75
N GLN A 29 -17.01 -14.75 -14.60
CA GLN A 29 -17.18 -13.90 -15.78
C GLN A 29 -18.18 -14.50 -16.76
N TYR A 30 -18.07 -15.81 -17.04
CA TYR A 30 -18.95 -16.50 -17.95
C TYR A 30 -20.40 -16.54 -17.43
N HIS A 31 -20.57 -16.86 -16.15
CA HIS A 31 -21.88 -16.88 -15.51
C HIS A 31 -22.56 -15.51 -15.49
N LYS A 32 -21.81 -14.45 -15.22
CA LYS A 32 -22.35 -13.08 -15.07
C LYS A 32 -22.57 -12.36 -16.39
N TYR A 33 -21.73 -12.61 -17.40
CA TYR A 33 -21.71 -11.80 -18.62
C TYR A 33 -21.85 -12.62 -19.92
N GLY A 34 -21.91 -13.96 -19.84
CA GLY A 34 -22.00 -14.85 -21.00
C GLY A 34 -20.76 -14.85 -21.91
N SER A 35 -19.76 -14.01 -21.63
CA SER A 35 -18.55 -13.89 -22.45
C SER A 35 -17.37 -13.38 -21.63
N ILE A 36 -16.16 -13.68 -22.10
CA ILE A 36 -14.91 -13.23 -21.47
C ILE A 36 -14.40 -11.98 -22.22
N ASN A 37 -14.36 -10.85 -21.53
CA ASN A 37 -13.82 -9.61 -22.06
C ASN A 37 -12.34 -9.47 -21.70
N LYS A 38 -11.45 -9.38 -22.71
CA LYS A 38 -9.99 -9.29 -22.54
C LYS A 38 -9.57 -8.07 -21.71
N PHE A 39 -10.21 -6.91 -21.88
CA PHE A 39 -9.90 -5.72 -21.09
C PHE A 39 -10.24 -5.91 -19.61
N ARG A 40 -11.35 -6.58 -19.31
CA ARG A 40 -11.74 -6.87 -17.94
C ARG A 40 -10.76 -7.84 -17.27
N VAL A 41 -10.31 -8.85 -18.02
CA VAL A 41 -9.25 -9.76 -17.58
C VAL A 41 -8.00 -8.96 -17.24
N LEU A 42 -7.50 -8.12 -18.15
CA LEU A 42 -6.32 -7.30 -17.96
C LEU A 42 -6.43 -6.41 -16.69
N ILE A 43 -7.55 -5.71 -16.52
CA ILE A 43 -7.78 -4.83 -15.37
C ILE A 43 -7.74 -5.62 -14.05
N ILE A 44 -8.38 -6.79 -13.98
CA ILE A 44 -8.42 -7.56 -12.73
C ILE A 44 -7.04 -8.17 -12.42
N TYR A 45 -6.33 -8.70 -13.41
CA TYR A 45 -5.00 -9.26 -13.17
C TYR A 45 -3.98 -8.18 -12.83
N SER A 46 -4.06 -7.00 -13.44
CA SER A 46 -3.23 -5.86 -13.03
C SER A 46 -3.54 -5.39 -11.61
N PHE A 47 -4.80 -5.46 -11.18
CA PHE A 47 -5.20 -5.15 -9.80
C PHE A 47 -4.66 -6.19 -8.80
N ILE A 48 -4.72 -7.48 -9.14
CA ILE A 48 -4.14 -8.54 -8.30
C ILE A 48 -2.62 -8.35 -8.17
N LEU A 49 -1.92 -8.12 -9.29
CA LEU A 49 -0.49 -7.85 -9.27
C LEU A 49 -0.16 -6.63 -8.41
N TYR A 50 -0.92 -5.55 -8.55
CA TYR A 50 -0.78 -4.35 -7.74
C TYR A 50 -0.95 -4.65 -6.24
N LEU A 51 -1.99 -5.38 -5.83
CA LEU A 51 -2.23 -5.73 -4.42
C LEU A 51 -1.10 -6.60 -3.85
N ILE A 52 -0.60 -7.56 -4.62
CA ILE A 52 0.53 -8.40 -4.23
C ILE A 52 1.79 -7.55 -4.06
N THR A 53 2.08 -6.69 -5.02
CA THR A 53 3.24 -5.79 -4.98
C THR A 53 3.16 -4.84 -3.78
N MET A 54 1.99 -4.24 -3.55
CA MET A 54 1.73 -3.37 -2.41
C MET A 54 1.95 -4.11 -1.08
N TYR A 55 1.40 -5.32 -0.96
CA TYR A 55 1.60 -6.15 0.23
C TYR A 55 3.10 -6.39 0.51
N PHE A 56 3.86 -6.82 -0.50
CA PHE A 56 5.29 -7.07 -0.32
C PHE A 56 6.11 -5.80 -0.09
N LEU A 57 5.76 -4.67 -0.69
CA LEU A 57 6.44 -3.39 -0.46
C LEU A 57 6.20 -2.83 0.94
N VAL A 58 5.00 -3.03 1.48
CA VAL A 58 4.62 -2.49 2.79
C VAL A 58 5.07 -3.41 3.93
N ILE A 59 5.00 -4.74 3.74
CA ILE A 59 5.23 -5.69 4.83
C ILE A 59 6.66 -6.25 4.84
N LEU A 60 7.29 -6.45 3.68
CA LEU A 60 8.58 -7.17 3.60
C LEU A 60 9.85 -6.39 3.96
N PRO A 61 9.94 -5.06 4.08
CA PRO A 61 11.08 -4.49 4.77
C PRO A 61 10.93 -4.66 6.29
N LEU A 62 10.72 -5.91 6.75
CA LEU A 62 10.83 -6.20 8.17
C LEU A 62 12.27 -5.92 8.61
N PRO A 63 12.48 -5.12 9.67
CA PRO A 63 13.81 -4.88 10.20
C PRO A 63 14.43 -6.21 10.63
N SER A 64 15.74 -6.35 10.43
CA SER A 64 16.45 -7.54 10.89
C SER A 64 16.35 -7.67 12.42
N ARG A 65 16.48 -8.91 12.93
CA ARG A 65 16.45 -9.14 14.39
C ARG A 65 17.49 -8.29 15.14
N GLU A 66 18.62 -8.00 14.51
CA GLU A 66 19.66 -7.14 15.07
C GLU A 66 19.24 -5.68 15.12
N GLU A 67 18.57 -5.19 14.07
CA GLU A 67 17.99 -3.84 14.05
C GLU A 67 16.87 -3.70 15.10
N VAL A 68 16.02 -4.71 15.24
CA VAL A 68 14.96 -4.73 16.28
C VAL A 68 15.56 -4.75 17.69
N ALA A 69 16.61 -5.52 17.93
CA ALA A 69 17.29 -5.61 19.23
C ALA A 69 17.97 -4.28 19.61
N ASN A 70 18.42 -3.51 18.62
CA ASN A 70 19.05 -2.20 18.80
C ASN A 70 18.05 -1.03 18.88
N MET A 71 16.77 -1.28 18.59
CA MET A 71 15.70 -0.30 18.69
C MET A 71 15.17 -0.20 20.13
N THR A 72 16.04 0.15 21.08
CA THR A 72 15.63 0.52 22.44
C THR A 72 14.83 1.81 22.38
N GLY A 73 13.51 1.71 22.46
CA GLY A 73 12.64 2.87 22.62
C GLY A 73 11.58 3.09 21.55
N ARG A 74 11.33 2.14 20.65
CA ARG A 74 10.16 2.22 19.76
C ARG A 74 8.89 1.99 20.55
N THR A 75 8.35 3.07 21.11
CA THR A 75 6.95 3.09 21.56
C THR A 75 6.07 2.91 20.33
N ILE A 76 5.23 1.88 20.36
CA ILE A 76 4.16 1.73 19.38
C ILE A 76 3.39 3.04 19.35
N GLN A 77 3.40 3.74 18.23
CA GLN A 77 2.67 4.99 18.09
C GLN A 77 1.17 4.67 17.98
N LEU A 78 0.51 4.56 19.12
CA LEU A 78 -0.93 4.29 19.22
C LEU A 78 -1.79 5.53 18.90
N ILE A 79 -1.17 6.71 18.80
CA ILE A 79 -1.90 7.95 18.53
C ILE A 79 -1.92 8.18 17.01
N PRO A 80 -3.09 8.10 16.36
CA PRO A 80 -3.21 8.44 14.95
C PRO A 80 -2.69 9.85 14.68
N PHE A 81 -1.92 10.02 13.61
CA PHE A 81 -1.34 11.31 13.19
C PHE A 81 -0.22 11.89 14.08
N SER A 82 0.28 11.19 15.11
CA SER A 82 1.43 11.63 15.90
C SER A 82 2.67 11.89 15.03
N PHE A 83 2.83 11.12 13.96
CA PHE A 83 3.91 11.27 12.98
C PHE A 83 4.00 12.70 12.37
N ILE A 84 2.87 13.43 12.24
CA ILE A 84 2.87 14.81 11.74
C ILE A 84 3.62 15.71 12.70
N GLY A 85 3.38 15.53 14.00
CA GLY A 85 4.09 16.27 15.05
C GLY A 85 5.58 15.91 15.11
N ASP A 86 5.91 14.64 14.91
CA ASP A 86 7.29 14.16 14.93
C ASP A 86 8.06 14.70 13.71
N ILE A 87 7.50 14.62 12.51
CA ILE A 87 8.09 15.22 11.31
C ILE A 87 8.29 16.73 11.47
N ALA A 88 7.27 17.44 11.99
CA ALA A 88 7.37 18.89 12.19
C ALA A 88 8.49 19.28 13.16
N ARG A 89 8.71 18.47 14.21
CA ARG A 89 9.78 18.68 15.19
C ARG A 89 11.16 18.32 14.62
N GLU A 90 11.28 17.19 13.95
CA GLU A 90 12.55 16.70 13.42
C GLU A 90 13.07 17.54 12.24
N THR A 91 12.17 18.13 11.44
CA THR A 91 12.52 18.88 10.23
C THR A 91 12.48 20.39 10.41
N ASN A 92 12.16 20.90 11.63
CA ASN A 92 11.91 22.32 11.87
C ASN A 92 10.92 22.94 10.84
N PHE A 93 9.90 22.18 10.48
CA PHE A 93 8.93 22.59 9.47
C PHE A 93 8.23 23.90 9.85
N ASN A 94 8.31 24.88 8.97
CA ASN A 94 7.61 26.16 9.12
C ASN A 94 6.72 26.42 7.91
N VAL A 95 5.41 26.50 8.14
CA VAL A 95 4.40 26.77 7.09
C VAL A 95 4.65 28.10 6.38
N LEU A 96 5.30 29.06 7.05
CA LEU A 96 5.57 30.40 6.49
C LEU A 96 6.89 30.47 5.72
N ASP A 97 7.73 29.43 5.79
CA ASP A 97 9.01 29.40 5.12
C ASP A 97 9.09 28.28 4.07
N PRO A 98 8.94 28.60 2.76
CA PRO A 98 8.99 27.62 1.69
C PRO A 98 10.32 26.87 1.58
N SER A 99 11.42 27.40 2.11
CA SER A 99 12.72 26.74 2.06
C SER A 99 12.76 25.46 2.90
N THR A 100 11.89 25.35 3.92
CA THR A 100 11.77 24.16 4.77
C THR A 100 10.97 23.03 4.12
N TYR A 101 10.24 23.27 3.03
CA TYR A 101 9.36 22.26 2.41
C TYR A 101 10.14 21.13 1.78
N ILE A 102 11.21 21.46 1.03
CA ILE A 102 12.02 20.46 0.33
C ILE A 102 12.78 19.60 1.35
N SER A 103 13.36 20.20 2.37
CA SER A 103 14.07 19.48 3.43
C SER A 103 13.12 18.54 4.20
N THR A 104 11.91 18.99 4.49
CA THR A 104 10.87 18.19 5.16
C THR A 104 10.42 17.02 4.30
N LEU A 105 10.15 17.22 3.01
CA LEU A 105 9.76 16.17 2.09
C LEU A 105 10.86 15.14 1.83
N SER A 106 12.12 15.55 1.96
CA SER A 106 13.29 14.66 1.82
C SER A 106 13.58 13.85 3.09
N HIS A 107 12.89 14.17 4.20
CA HIS A 107 13.08 13.45 5.45
C HIS A 107 12.50 12.02 5.33
N PRO A 108 13.21 10.97 5.81
CA PRO A 108 12.77 9.57 5.67
C PRO A 108 11.32 9.32 6.14
N SER A 109 10.92 9.90 7.28
CA SER A 109 9.57 9.73 7.84
C SER A 109 8.50 10.37 6.95
N ALA A 110 8.75 11.57 6.42
CA ALA A 110 7.84 12.25 5.49
C ALA A 110 7.73 11.52 4.15
N TYR A 111 8.86 11.03 3.64
CA TYR A 111 8.91 10.25 2.40
C TYR A 111 8.10 8.94 2.53
N THR A 112 8.28 8.21 3.62
CA THR A 112 7.54 6.96 3.88
C THR A 112 6.03 7.20 3.92
N MET A 113 5.60 8.24 4.61
CA MET A 113 4.18 8.63 4.67
C MET A 113 3.63 8.99 3.29
N LEU A 114 4.35 9.83 2.53
CA LEU A 114 3.94 10.22 1.18
C LEU A 114 3.86 9.00 0.26
N PHE A 115 4.82 8.09 0.36
CA PHE A 115 4.83 6.84 -0.40
C PHE A 115 3.60 5.97 -0.09
N ASN A 116 3.24 5.81 1.18
CA ASN A 116 2.03 5.07 1.56
C ASN A 116 0.76 5.70 1.00
N VAL A 117 0.65 7.03 1.02
CA VAL A 117 -0.47 7.75 0.40
C VAL A 117 -0.51 7.49 -1.11
N VAL A 118 0.62 7.67 -1.80
CA VAL A 118 0.72 7.45 -3.26
C VAL A 118 0.37 6.01 -3.63
N MET A 119 0.80 5.03 -2.83
CA MET A 119 0.49 3.62 -3.05
C MET A 119 -1.01 3.30 -2.89
N THR A 120 -1.77 4.07 -2.12
CA THR A 120 -3.23 3.85 -1.98
C THR A 120 -4.05 4.46 -3.13
N ILE A 121 -3.50 5.40 -3.91
CA ILE A 121 -4.19 6.04 -5.04
C ILE A 121 -4.70 5.02 -6.07
N PRO A 122 -3.89 4.09 -6.60
CA PRO A 122 -4.38 3.11 -7.57
C PRO A 122 -5.50 2.23 -6.99
N PHE A 123 -5.44 1.86 -5.71
CA PHE A 123 -6.51 1.12 -5.04
C PHE A 123 -7.84 1.88 -5.10
N GLY A 124 -7.83 3.15 -4.73
CA GLY A 124 -9.00 4.01 -4.83
C GLY A 124 -9.53 4.14 -6.26
N MET A 125 -8.63 4.23 -7.25
CA MET A 125 -8.99 4.27 -8.66
C MET A 125 -9.68 2.97 -9.11
N TYR A 126 -9.16 1.79 -8.78
CA TYR A 126 -9.80 0.51 -9.10
C TYR A 126 -11.19 0.41 -8.45
N LEU A 127 -11.34 0.77 -7.19
CA LEU A 127 -12.61 0.76 -6.48
C LEU A 127 -13.62 1.71 -7.14
N ARG A 128 -13.19 2.89 -7.51
CA ARG A 128 -14.08 3.93 -8.05
C ARG A 128 -14.47 3.66 -9.49
N TYR A 129 -13.49 3.40 -10.36
CA TYR A 129 -13.72 3.31 -11.80
C TYR A 129 -14.13 1.93 -12.27
N TYR A 130 -13.54 0.87 -11.71
CA TYR A 130 -13.86 -0.49 -12.12
C TYR A 130 -15.02 -1.09 -11.32
N TYR A 131 -14.96 -1.03 -10.00
CA TYR A 131 -16.00 -1.60 -9.13
C TYR A 131 -17.19 -0.68 -8.90
N LYS A 132 -17.15 0.57 -9.41
CA LYS A 132 -18.23 1.56 -9.30
C LYS A 132 -18.63 1.85 -7.86
N CYS A 133 -17.73 1.76 -6.92
CA CYS A 133 -17.98 2.08 -5.52
C CYS A 133 -18.31 3.57 -5.35
N SER A 134 -19.21 3.90 -4.42
CA SER A 134 -19.44 5.28 -4.02
C SER A 134 -18.21 5.86 -3.32
N LEU A 135 -18.07 7.19 -3.28
CA LEU A 135 -16.95 7.86 -2.59
C LEU A 135 -16.83 7.41 -1.13
N LYS A 136 -17.95 7.34 -0.41
CA LYS A 136 -17.99 6.88 0.98
C LYS A 136 -17.48 5.46 1.13
N LYS A 137 -17.91 4.54 0.25
CA LYS A 137 -17.47 3.14 0.26
C LYS A 137 -15.99 3.03 -0.10
N THR A 138 -15.52 3.80 -1.09
CA THR A 138 -14.09 3.84 -1.47
C THR A 138 -13.25 4.30 -0.29
N PHE A 139 -13.64 5.39 0.38
CA PHE A 139 -12.94 5.91 1.55
C PHE A 139 -12.85 4.86 2.68
N ILE A 140 -13.97 4.23 3.03
CA ILE A 140 -14.01 3.20 4.08
C ILE A 140 -13.08 2.02 3.72
N LEU A 141 -13.14 1.52 2.48
CA LEU A 141 -12.30 0.40 2.06
C LEU A 141 -10.81 0.75 2.03
N THR A 142 -10.46 1.97 1.62
CA THR A 142 -9.07 2.46 1.66
C THR A 142 -8.58 2.60 3.09
N LEU A 143 -9.41 3.10 4.00
CA LEU A 143 -9.09 3.19 5.42
C LEU A 143 -8.88 1.81 6.04
N LEU A 144 -9.76 0.84 5.74
CA LEU A 144 -9.62 -0.53 6.22
C LEU A 144 -8.34 -1.20 5.70
N LEU A 145 -7.97 -0.94 4.44
CA LEU A 145 -6.72 -1.43 3.88
C LEU A 145 -5.51 -0.83 4.60
N SER A 146 -5.52 0.47 4.87
CA SER A 146 -4.46 1.15 5.63
C SER A 146 -4.31 0.56 7.03
N LEU A 147 -5.42 0.40 7.75
CA LEU A 147 -5.42 -0.23 9.08
C LEU A 147 -4.93 -1.68 9.05
N PHE A 148 -5.28 -2.44 8.02
CA PHE A 148 -4.79 -3.80 7.82
C PHE A 148 -3.27 -3.83 7.70
N PHE A 149 -2.68 -2.91 6.92
CA PHE A 149 -1.23 -2.83 6.79
C PHE A 149 -0.55 -2.39 8.10
N GLU A 150 -1.08 -1.39 8.78
CA GLU A 150 -0.55 -0.97 10.09
C GLU A 150 -0.58 -2.13 11.10
N PHE A 151 -1.70 -2.85 11.16
CA PHE A 151 -1.82 -4.01 12.06
C PHE A 151 -0.79 -5.11 11.71
N THR A 152 -0.58 -5.38 10.43
CA THR A 152 0.37 -6.41 9.98
C THR A 152 1.84 -6.01 10.20
N GLN A 153 2.13 -4.71 10.29
CA GLN A 153 3.49 -4.21 10.60
C GLN A 153 3.82 -4.26 12.10
N VAL A 154 2.80 -4.27 12.96
CA VAL A 154 2.97 -4.29 14.43
C VAL A 154 3.11 -5.72 14.97
N THR A 155 2.61 -6.73 14.25
CA THR A 155 2.70 -8.17 14.63
C THR A 155 3.94 -8.82 14.09
#